data_83b3dcb8c0f3142959889abb42ed958e
#
_entry.id   83b3dcb8c0f3142959889abb42ed958e
#
_cell.length_a   1.000
_cell.length_b   1.000
_cell.length_c   1.000
_cell.angle_alpha   90.00
_cell.angle_beta   90.00
_cell.angle_gamma   90.00
#
_symmetry.space_group_name_H-M   'P 1'
#
loop_
_entity.id
_entity.type
_entity.pdbx_description
1 polymer ?
#
loop_
_entity_poly.entity_id
_entity_poly.type
_entity_poly.pdbx_seq_one_letter_code
_entity_poly.pdbx_strand_id
1 'polypeptide(L)'
;AGPILAKLLDREFFRAEMVSASGIQLRIATVALESGQLRYMTEQGILVDRDDEPIGSSTFDLSKGVLASCSIPGVFRPVDLDGEHYVDGGVRENIPVEITIERLGVTQPYVIAAAPSDMERAADFADRNMLDLASRTVSILTNETSRDELSYARSAGATIIEPNVDVHGSRVVDPGLLAINRDYGWMRAAAVCQDASQEVCEAIDTIVTARMQCWQLEKTWLAGETTREVRTTLENARSAVARTVAQIPDEFLESGSQLGDSDDDFVTSDPHSWSERMERHSHLEHPVPELQTPRM
;
A
#
# COMPACT_ATOMS: atom_id res chain seq x y z
N ALA A 1 -18.01 -1.92 -1.03
CA ALA A 1 -17.01 -1.05 -1.67
C ALA A 1 -17.61 0.30 -2.01
N GLY A 2 -16.81 1.38 -1.87
CA GLY A 2 -17.30 2.73 -2.11
C GLY A 2 -17.53 3.02 -3.60
N PRO A 3 -18.30 4.07 -3.93
CA PRO A 3 -18.62 4.45 -5.31
C PRO A 3 -17.37 4.75 -6.16
N ILE A 4 -16.25 5.12 -5.54
CA ILE A 4 -14.97 5.37 -6.22
C ILE A 4 -14.40 4.06 -6.76
N LEU A 5 -14.35 2.99 -5.94
CA LEU A 5 -13.85 1.69 -6.37
C LEU A 5 -14.73 1.10 -7.47
N ALA A 6 -16.05 1.23 -7.36
CA ALA A 6 -16.98 0.80 -8.41
C ALA A 6 -16.70 1.50 -9.76
N LYS A 7 -16.34 2.80 -9.73
CA LYS A 7 -15.91 3.53 -10.93
C LYS A 7 -14.59 3.05 -11.51
N LEU A 8 -13.61 2.73 -10.67
CA LEU A 8 -12.31 2.20 -11.10
C LEU A 8 -12.43 0.81 -11.72
N LEU A 9 -13.45 0.05 -11.32
CA LEU A 9 -13.77 -1.26 -11.87
C LEU A 9 -14.73 -1.21 -13.06
N ASP A 10 -15.10 -0.01 -13.53
CA ASP A 10 -15.85 0.13 -14.76
C ASP A 10 -15.01 -0.34 -15.96
N ARG A 11 -15.67 -0.86 -17.00
CA ARG A 11 -15.05 -1.45 -18.20
C ARG A 11 -14.10 -0.51 -18.95
N GLU A 12 -14.19 0.78 -18.71
CA GLU A 12 -13.26 1.77 -19.25
C GLU A 12 -11.84 1.60 -18.68
N PHE A 13 -11.73 1.23 -17.39
CA PHE A 13 -10.45 1.13 -16.67
C PHE A 13 -10.05 -0.31 -16.33
N PHE A 14 -11.04 -1.20 -16.17
CA PHE A 14 -10.82 -2.59 -15.78
C PHE A 14 -11.42 -3.56 -16.80
N ARG A 15 -10.57 -4.35 -17.45
CA ARG A 15 -10.96 -5.33 -18.46
C ARG A 15 -10.69 -6.74 -17.95
N ALA A 16 -11.68 -7.35 -17.32
CA ALA A 16 -11.59 -8.70 -16.79
C ALA A 16 -11.16 -9.73 -17.86
N GLU A 17 -11.60 -9.52 -19.11
CA GLU A 17 -11.28 -10.40 -20.23
C GLU A 17 -9.77 -10.40 -20.54
N MET A 18 -9.08 -9.28 -20.34
CA MET A 18 -7.63 -9.20 -20.53
C MET A 18 -6.88 -9.93 -19.43
N VAL A 19 -7.37 -9.88 -18.20
CA VAL A 19 -6.78 -10.63 -17.08
C VAL A 19 -6.88 -12.12 -17.35
N SER A 20 -8.07 -12.61 -17.72
CA SER A 20 -8.28 -14.03 -18.08
C SER A 20 -7.44 -14.49 -19.28
N ALA A 21 -7.20 -13.60 -20.25
CA ALA A 21 -6.43 -13.91 -21.46
C ALA A 21 -4.91 -13.77 -21.28
N SER A 22 -4.45 -13.15 -20.19
CA SER A 22 -3.01 -12.86 -19.96
C SER A 22 -2.18 -14.10 -19.66
N GLY A 23 -2.80 -15.21 -19.24
CA GLY A 23 -2.11 -16.40 -18.74
C GLY A 23 -1.62 -16.29 -17.30
N ILE A 24 -1.88 -15.15 -16.63
CA ILE A 24 -1.56 -14.95 -15.22
C ILE A 24 -2.60 -15.68 -14.36
N GLN A 25 -2.15 -16.50 -13.44
CA GLN A 25 -3.02 -17.09 -12.43
C GLN A 25 -3.26 -16.07 -11.32
N LEU A 26 -4.53 -15.79 -11.03
CA LEU A 26 -4.95 -14.82 -10.02
C LEU A 26 -5.77 -15.51 -8.92
N ARG A 27 -5.52 -15.14 -7.67
CA ARG A 27 -6.32 -15.55 -6.51
C ARG A 27 -6.66 -14.32 -5.68
N ILE A 28 -7.94 -13.94 -5.69
CA ILE A 28 -8.46 -12.81 -4.91
C ILE A 28 -9.10 -13.39 -3.65
N ALA A 29 -8.48 -13.14 -2.50
CA ALA A 29 -8.94 -13.65 -1.21
C ALA A 29 -10.22 -12.92 -0.76
N THR A 30 -11.23 -13.70 -0.34
CA THR A 30 -12.49 -13.24 0.23
C THR A 30 -12.96 -14.18 1.34
N VAL A 31 -13.82 -13.70 2.23
CA VAL A 31 -14.41 -14.53 3.29
C VAL A 31 -15.92 -14.56 3.14
N ALA A 32 -16.48 -15.77 3.05
CA ALA A 32 -17.92 -15.99 3.07
C ALA A 32 -18.46 -15.82 4.49
N LEU A 33 -19.40 -14.90 4.72
CA LEU A 33 -19.88 -14.57 6.06
C LEU A 33 -20.71 -15.70 6.69
N GLU A 34 -21.54 -16.39 5.89
CA GLU A 34 -22.44 -17.43 6.38
C GLU A 34 -21.66 -18.65 6.87
N SER A 35 -20.60 -19.04 6.15
CA SER A 35 -19.79 -20.20 6.51
C SER A 35 -18.53 -19.86 7.29
N GLY A 36 -18.12 -18.61 7.30
CA GLY A 36 -16.83 -18.14 7.82
C GLY A 36 -15.63 -18.68 7.04
N GLN A 37 -15.83 -19.23 5.84
CA GLN A 37 -14.78 -19.87 5.08
C GLN A 37 -14.03 -18.87 4.18
N LEU A 38 -12.70 -19.03 4.12
CA LEU A 38 -11.86 -18.36 3.14
C LEU A 38 -12.12 -18.95 1.76
N ARG A 39 -12.22 -18.07 0.78
CA ARG A 39 -12.45 -18.40 -0.63
C ARG A 39 -11.57 -17.51 -1.49
N TYR A 40 -11.18 -18.01 -2.64
CA TYR A 40 -10.45 -17.21 -3.62
C TYR A 40 -11.23 -17.16 -4.93
N MET A 41 -11.26 -15.99 -5.56
CA MET A 41 -11.76 -15.87 -6.91
C MET A 41 -10.60 -15.93 -7.89
N THR A 42 -10.71 -16.81 -8.88
CA THR A 42 -9.71 -16.97 -9.94
C THR A 42 -9.86 -15.91 -11.03
N GLU A 43 -8.89 -15.81 -11.94
CA GLU A 43 -8.95 -14.96 -13.13
C GLU A 43 -10.13 -15.27 -14.06
N GLN A 44 -10.70 -16.48 -13.99
CA GLN A 44 -11.91 -16.88 -14.72
C GLN A 44 -13.22 -16.56 -13.99
N GLY A 45 -13.13 -15.96 -12.79
CA GLY A 45 -14.31 -15.68 -11.97
C GLY A 45 -14.90 -16.89 -11.26
N ILE A 46 -14.12 -17.96 -11.09
CA ILE A 46 -14.51 -19.17 -10.37
C ILE A 46 -14.10 -19.01 -8.90
N LEU A 47 -14.99 -19.36 -7.96
CA LEU A 47 -14.62 -19.46 -6.56
C LEU A 47 -13.96 -20.81 -6.28
N VAL A 48 -12.82 -20.76 -5.58
CA VAL A 48 -12.06 -21.93 -5.13
C VAL A 48 -11.83 -21.88 -3.62
N ASP A 49 -11.59 -23.02 -3.01
CA ASP A 49 -11.24 -23.14 -1.59
C ASP A 49 -9.72 -23.01 -1.34
N ARG A 50 -9.27 -23.35 -0.12
CA ARG A 50 -7.84 -23.32 0.25
C ARG A 50 -6.98 -24.34 -0.48
N ASP A 51 -7.59 -25.41 -0.99
CA ASP A 51 -6.92 -26.45 -1.75
C ASP A 51 -6.90 -26.14 -3.25
N ASP A 52 -7.38 -24.95 -3.65
CA ASP A 52 -7.56 -24.49 -5.02
C ASP A 52 -8.60 -25.30 -5.80
N GLU A 53 -9.52 -25.96 -5.08
CA GLU A 53 -10.58 -26.76 -5.68
C GLU A 53 -11.84 -25.90 -5.90
N PRO A 54 -12.48 -25.99 -7.07
CA PRO A 54 -13.67 -25.20 -7.40
C PRO A 54 -14.85 -25.47 -6.46
N ILE A 55 -15.52 -24.39 -6.03
CA ILE A 55 -16.71 -24.42 -5.21
C ILE A 55 -17.92 -24.12 -6.09
N GLY A 56 -18.68 -25.19 -6.40
CA GLY A 56 -19.82 -25.06 -7.30
C GLY A 56 -19.40 -24.90 -8.78
N SER A 57 -20.36 -24.47 -9.60
CA SER A 57 -20.18 -24.30 -11.04
C SER A 57 -20.45 -22.87 -11.54
N SER A 58 -20.75 -21.95 -10.63
CA SER A 58 -21.07 -20.56 -10.99
C SER A 58 -19.77 -19.79 -11.31
N THR A 59 -19.86 -18.94 -12.33
CA THR A 59 -18.82 -17.98 -12.67
C THR A 59 -19.32 -16.57 -12.39
N PHE A 60 -18.46 -15.73 -11.85
CA PHE A 60 -18.77 -14.37 -11.45
C PHE A 60 -17.94 -13.36 -12.23
N ASP A 61 -18.44 -12.15 -12.35
CA ASP A 61 -17.66 -11.04 -12.84
C ASP A 61 -16.48 -10.79 -11.88
N LEU A 62 -15.26 -10.74 -12.41
CA LEU A 62 -14.05 -10.54 -11.63
C LEU A 62 -14.07 -9.25 -10.81
N SER A 63 -14.77 -8.20 -11.29
CA SER A 63 -14.98 -6.97 -10.55
C SER A 63 -15.69 -7.19 -9.21
N LYS A 64 -16.60 -8.15 -9.14
CA LYS A 64 -17.28 -8.52 -7.87
C LYS A 64 -16.32 -9.16 -6.86
N GLY A 65 -15.38 -9.97 -7.33
CA GLY A 65 -14.33 -10.53 -6.48
C GLY A 65 -13.43 -9.46 -5.88
N VAL A 66 -13.00 -8.49 -6.71
CA VAL A 66 -12.23 -7.33 -6.25
C VAL A 66 -13.04 -6.50 -5.25
N LEU A 67 -14.33 -6.24 -5.53
CA LEU A 67 -15.21 -5.52 -4.61
C LEU A 67 -15.38 -6.27 -3.28
N ALA A 68 -15.54 -7.59 -3.31
CA ALA A 68 -15.64 -8.42 -2.11
C ALA A 68 -14.35 -8.34 -1.27
N SER A 69 -13.20 -8.53 -1.92
CA SER A 69 -11.87 -8.44 -1.28
C SER A 69 -11.55 -7.05 -0.69
N CYS A 70 -12.22 -6.00 -1.16
CA CYS A 70 -12.10 -4.65 -0.61
C CYS A 70 -13.24 -4.28 0.36
N SER A 71 -14.15 -5.21 0.67
CA SER A 71 -15.31 -4.95 1.52
C SER A 71 -14.97 -5.17 3.00
N ILE A 72 -14.22 -4.22 3.57
CA ILE A 72 -13.82 -4.23 4.99
C ILE A 72 -15.06 -4.26 5.87
N PRO A 73 -15.20 -5.26 6.78
CA PRO A 73 -16.32 -5.36 7.70
C PRO A 73 -16.50 -4.12 8.56
N GLY A 74 -17.74 -3.68 8.71
CA GLY A 74 -18.07 -2.46 9.45
C GLY A 74 -17.87 -1.15 8.69
N VAL A 75 -17.16 -1.17 7.55
CA VAL A 75 -16.92 0.01 6.69
C VAL A 75 -17.74 -0.09 5.41
N PHE A 76 -17.74 -1.25 4.76
CA PHE A 76 -18.45 -1.48 3.50
C PHE A 76 -19.47 -2.61 3.63
N ARG A 77 -20.45 -2.59 2.73
CA ARG A 77 -21.44 -3.68 2.67
C ARG A 77 -20.81 -4.92 2.06
N PRO A 78 -21.19 -6.13 2.53
CA PRO A 78 -20.79 -7.37 1.88
C PRO A 78 -21.26 -7.42 0.43
N VAL A 79 -20.57 -8.19 -0.39
CA VAL A 79 -20.93 -8.44 -1.79
C VAL A 79 -21.65 -9.78 -1.88
N ASP A 80 -22.85 -9.76 -2.50
CA ASP A 80 -23.60 -10.99 -2.77
C ASP A 80 -23.03 -11.71 -4.01
N LEU A 81 -22.66 -12.98 -3.83
CA LEU A 81 -22.26 -13.90 -4.88
C LEU A 81 -23.13 -15.16 -4.74
N ASP A 82 -24.19 -15.25 -5.53
CA ASP A 82 -25.10 -16.39 -5.60
C ASP A 82 -25.80 -16.72 -4.27
N GLY A 83 -26.16 -15.66 -3.53
CA GLY A 83 -26.91 -15.78 -2.26
C GLY A 83 -26.03 -15.98 -1.01
N GLU A 84 -24.72 -16.04 -1.16
CA GLU A 84 -23.77 -15.99 -0.08
C GLU A 84 -23.07 -14.60 -0.05
N HIS A 85 -22.81 -14.06 1.14
CA HIS A 85 -22.26 -12.72 1.31
C HIS A 85 -20.75 -12.78 1.59
N TYR A 86 -19.99 -12.00 0.84
CA TYR A 86 -18.52 -11.99 0.89
C TYR A 86 -17.99 -10.67 1.37
N VAL A 87 -16.93 -10.74 2.18
CA VAL A 87 -16.17 -9.60 2.70
C VAL A 87 -14.68 -9.77 2.41
N ASP A 88 -13.91 -8.77 2.81
CA ASP A 88 -12.45 -8.72 2.68
C ASP A 88 -11.77 -10.00 3.20
N GLY A 89 -10.86 -10.55 2.39
CA GLY A 89 -10.08 -11.73 2.73
C GLY A 89 -9.19 -11.55 3.93
N GLY A 90 -8.72 -10.32 4.18
CA GLY A 90 -7.86 -9.96 5.30
C GLY A 90 -8.45 -10.27 6.69
N VAL A 91 -9.75 -10.58 6.78
CA VAL A 91 -10.36 -11.11 8.01
C VAL A 91 -9.76 -12.46 8.41
N ARG A 92 -9.33 -13.27 7.46
CA ARG A 92 -8.76 -14.61 7.69
C ARG A 92 -7.36 -14.80 7.14
N GLU A 93 -7.03 -14.11 6.06
CA GLU A 93 -5.76 -14.17 5.37
C GLU A 93 -5.51 -12.85 4.65
N ASN A 94 -4.54 -12.11 5.13
CA ASN A 94 -4.20 -10.79 4.59
C ASN A 94 -3.12 -10.90 3.50
N ILE A 95 -2.24 -11.88 3.62
CA ILE A 95 -1.15 -12.14 2.68
C ILE A 95 -1.26 -13.60 2.22
N PRO A 96 -1.91 -13.89 1.08
CA PRO A 96 -2.23 -15.23 0.62
C PRO A 96 -1.00 -15.95 0.03
N VAL A 97 0.05 -16.11 0.84
CA VAL A 97 1.32 -16.68 0.42
C VAL A 97 1.28 -18.20 0.36
N GLU A 98 0.51 -18.86 1.23
CA GLU A 98 0.39 -20.33 1.28
C GLU A 98 -0.17 -20.88 -0.03
N ILE A 99 -1.32 -20.37 -0.48
CA ILE A 99 -1.91 -20.80 -1.75
C ILE A 99 -0.98 -20.52 -2.94
N THR A 100 -0.27 -19.40 -2.91
CA THR A 100 0.67 -18.98 -3.95
C THR A 100 1.83 -19.99 -4.10
N ILE A 101 2.39 -20.44 -3.01
CA ILE A 101 3.53 -21.36 -3.00
C ILE A 101 3.06 -22.81 -3.19
N GLU A 102 2.07 -23.24 -2.40
CA GLU A 102 1.73 -24.67 -2.32
C GLU A 102 0.78 -25.14 -3.42
N ARG A 103 -0.08 -24.25 -3.92
CA ARG A 103 -1.07 -24.63 -4.95
C ARG A 103 -0.72 -24.11 -6.33
N LEU A 104 -0.26 -22.83 -6.42
CA LEU A 104 0.15 -22.28 -7.71
C LEU A 104 1.59 -22.62 -8.09
N GLY A 105 2.38 -23.20 -7.17
CA GLY A 105 3.73 -23.70 -7.44
C GLY A 105 4.75 -22.58 -7.72
N VAL A 106 4.56 -21.38 -7.16
CA VAL A 106 5.50 -20.27 -7.32
C VAL A 106 6.81 -20.59 -6.61
N THR A 107 7.92 -20.55 -7.35
CA THR A 107 9.25 -20.89 -6.83
C THR A 107 10.08 -19.70 -6.37
N GLN A 108 9.71 -18.49 -6.78
CA GLN A 108 10.33 -17.24 -6.38
C GLN A 108 9.24 -16.24 -5.95
N PRO A 109 8.67 -16.40 -4.75
CA PRO A 109 7.58 -15.56 -4.31
C PRO A 109 8.09 -14.17 -3.90
N TYR A 110 7.36 -13.15 -4.34
CA TYR A 110 7.48 -11.78 -3.86
C TYR A 110 6.24 -11.44 -3.04
N VAL A 111 6.45 -10.95 -1.84
CA VAL A 111 5.38 -10.50 -0.94
C VAL A 111 5.46 -8.99 -0.77
N ILE A 112 4.38 -8.30 -1.08
CA ILE A 112 4.26 -6.85 -0.91
C ILE A 112 3.23 -6.60 0.20
N ALA A 113 3.70 -6.15 1.36
CA ALA A 113 2.85 -5.75 2.48
C ALA A 113 2.54 -4.25 2.38
N ALA A 114 1.26 -3.88 2.51
CA ALA A 114 0.82 -2.49 2.40
C ALA A 114 0.99 -1.68 3.69
N ALA A 115 1.26 -2.34 4.83
CA ALA A 115 1.44 -1.73 6.14
C ALA A 115 2.65 -2.34 6.86
N PRO A 116 3.25 -1.60 7.83
CA PRO A 116 4.29 -2.16 8.69
C PRO A 116 3.76 -3.37 9.48
N SER A 117 4.63 -4.35 9.72
CA SER A 117 4.32 -5.51 10.57
C SER A 117 4.17 -5.14 12.05
N ASP A 118 4.77 -4.03 12.46
CA ASP A 118 4.64 -3.52 13.83
C ASP A 118 3.48 -2.52 13.96
N MET A 119 2.63 -2.76 14.95
CA MET A 119 1.51 -1.85 15.22
C MET A 119 1.94 -0.66 16.06
N GLU A 120 1.62 0.55 15.59
CA GLU A 120 1.77 1.75 16.42
C GLU A 120 0.91 1.67 17.69
N ARG A 121 1.50 2.17 18.78
CA ARG A 121 0.78 2.33 20.05
C ARG A 121 -0.29 3.42 19.89
N ALA A 122 -1.55 3.01 19.94
CA ALA A 122 -2.65 3.95 19.97
C ALA A 122 -2.89 4.44 21.41
N ALA A 123 -3.06 5.76 21.58
CA ALA A 123 -3.35 6.39 22.86
C ALA A 123 -4.87 6.53 23.08
N ASP A 124 -5.27 6.63 24.33
CA ASP A 124 -6.59 7.04 24.81
C ASP A 124 -7.79 6.25 24.27
N PHE A 125 -7.87 4.96 24.65
CA PHE A 125 -9.05 4.14 24.39
C PHE A 125 -10.15 4.26 25.45
N ALA A 126 -9.89 4.91 26.59
CA ALA A 126 -10.85 5.02 27.70
C ALA A 126 -12.15 5.74 27.29
N ASP A 127 -12.04 6.74 26.43
CA ASP A 127 -13.16 7.59 25.99
C ASP A 127 -13.63 7.27 24.54
N ARG A 128 -13.13 6.19 23.94
CA ARG A 128 -13.50 5.79 22.57
C ARG A 128 -14.85 5.06 22.54
N ASN A 129 -15.58 5.24 21.44
CA ASN A 129 -16.84 4.54 21.24
C ASN A 129 -16.62 3.04 20.91
N MET A 130 -17.69 2.24 21.02
CA MET A 130 -17.64 0.80 20.79
C MET A 130 -17.18 0.41 19.39
N LEU A 131 -17.46 1.24 18.37
CA LEU A 131 -17.03 0.99 16.98
C LEU A 131 -15.52 1.17 16.85
N ASP A 132 -14.94 2.18 17.48
CA ASP A 132 -13.49 2.39 17.49
C ASP A 132 -12.78 1.24 18.21
N LEU A 133 -13.34 0.77 19.32
CA LEU A 133 -12.81 -0.39 20.06
C LEU A 133 -12.87 -1.67 19.20
N ALA A 134 -14.01 -1.94 18.58
CA ALA A 134 -14.18 -3.10 17.70
C ALA A 134 -13.22 -3.03 16.48
N SER A 135 -13.11 -1.86 15.84
CA SER A 135 -12.18 -1.64 14.72
C SER A 135 -10.73 -1.88 15.13
N ARG A 136 -10.32 -1.39 16.32
CA ARG A 136 -8.96 -1.63 16.84
C ARG A 136 -8.72 -3.10 17.12
N THR A 137 -9.70 -3.80 17.70
CA THR A 137 -9.59 -5.23 17.98
C THR A 137 -9.41 -6.03 16.68
N VAL A 138 -10.20 -5.73 15.66
CA VAL A 138 -10.03 -6.35 14.33
C VAL A 138 -8.64 -6.06 13.77
N SER A 139 -8.17 -4.81 13.86
CA SER A 139 -6.83 -4.45 13.40
C SER A 139 -5.72 -5.24 14.12
N ILE A 140 -5.86 -5.48 15.42
CA ILE A 140 -4.89 -6.29 16.19
C ILE A 140 -4.89 -7.73 15.70
N LEU A 141 -6.06 -8.32 15.52
CA LEU A 141 -6.19 -9.69 15.02
C LEU A 141 -5.63 -9.86 13.61
N THR A 142 -5.95 -8.95 12.71
CA THR A 142 -5.45 -8.96 11.33
C THR A 142 -3.93 -8.77 11.29
N ASN A 143 -3.38 -7.90 12.13
CA ASN A 143 -1.93 -7.71 12.20
C ASN A 143 -1.21 -8.98 12.70
N GLU A 144 -1.74 -9.67 13.70
CA GLU A 144 -1.15 -10.92 14.19
C GLU A 144 -1.17 -12.01 13.10
N THR A 145 -2.30 -12.14 12.37
CA THR A 145 -2.39 -13.05 11.22
C THR A 145 -1.33 -12.70 10.16
N SER A 146 -1.19 -11.43 9.81
CA SER A 146 -0.18 -10.98 8.84
C SER A 146 1.25 -11.28 9.27
N ARG A 147 1.55 -11.21 10.59
CA ARG A 147 2.89 -11.56 11.11
C ARG A 147 3.20 -13.05 10.92
N ASP A 148 2.23 -13.92 11.16
CA ASP A 148 2.38 -15.36 10.96
C ASP A 148 2.58 -15.68 9.47
N GLU A 149 1.80 -15.05 8.59
CA GLU A 149 1.91 -15.18 7.12
C GLU A 149 3.27 -14.69 6.61
N LEU A 150 3.76 -13.54 7.09
CA LEU A 150 5.10 -13.04 6.76
C LEU A 150 6.21 -13.94 7.29
N SER A 151 6.03 -14.52 8.48
CA SER A 151 6.97 -15.51 9.02
C SER A 151 7.05 -16.75 8.15
N TYR A 152 5.89 -17.27 7.73
CA TYR A 152 5.82 -18.37 6.77
C TYR A 152 6.50 -18.00 5.44
N ALA A 153 6.19 -16.85 4.87
CA ALA A 153 6.77 -16.36 3.64
C ALA A 153 8.31 -16.31 3.71
N ARG A 154 8.86 -15.76 4.81
CA ARG A 154 10.33 -15.73 5.05
C ARG A 154 10.92 -17.14 5.11
N SER A 155 10.25 -18.05 5.80
CA SER A 155 10.71 -19.45 5.89
C SER A 155 10.69 -20.17 4.55
N ALA A 156 9.79 -19.79 3.66
CA ALA A 156 9.68 -20.29 2.30
C ALA A 156 10.61 -19.60 1.28
N GLY A 157 11.45 -18.66 1.73
CA GLY A 157 12.41 -17.96 0.88
C GLY A 157 11.81 -16.83 0.05
N ALA A 158 10.66 -16.28 0.45
CA ALA A 158 10.05 -15.15 -0.25
C ALA A 158 10.86 -13.87 -0.08
N THR A 159 10.92 -13.07 -1.14
CA THR A 159 11.39 -11.68 -1.07
C THR A 159 10.25 -10.82 -0.54
N ILE A 160 10.48 -10.14 0.60
CA ILE A 160 9.45 -9.34 1.27
C ILE A 160 9.73 -7.86 1.10
N ILE A 161 8.74 -7.15 0.57
CA ILE A 161 8.73 -5.70 0.42
C ILE A 161 7.68 -5.18 1.41
N GLU A 162 8.14 -4.62 2.52
CA GLU A 162 7.28 -4.05 3.56
C GLU A 162 7.75 -2.64 3.96
N PRO A 163 6.85 -1.71 4.31
CA PRO A 163 7.22 -0.43 4.87
C PRO A 163 7.64 -0.58 6.33
N ASN A 164 8.56 0.26 6.80
CA ASN A 164 8.89 0.40 8.22
C ASN A 164 8.16 1.58 8.86
N VAL A 165 7.69 2.54 8.04
CA VAL A 165 7.01 3.75 8.48
C VAL A 165 5.57 3.72 7.98
N ASP A 166 4.61 3.90 8.88
CA ASP A 166 3.21 4.15 8.49
C ASP A 166 3.04 5.63 8.11
N VAL A 167 2.85 5.88 6.81
CA VAL A 167 2.71 7.25 6.29
C VAL A 167 1.34 7.83 6.65
N HIS A 168 0.30 7.01 6.61
CA HIS A 168 -1.06 7.42 6.97
C HIS A 168 -1.95 6.22 7.24
N GLY A 169 -2.87 6.35 8.17
CA GLY A 169 -3.87 5.32 8.42
C GLY A 169 -4.82 5.11 7.23
N SER A 170 -5.31 3.91 7.06
CA SER A 170 -6.13 3.45 5.93
C SER A 170 -7.39 4.27 5.62
N ARG A 171 -7.84 5.12 6.55
CA ARG A 171 -9.02 5.99 6.41
C ARG A 171 -8.68 7.44 6.05
N VAL A 172 -7.39 7.78 5.96
CA VAL A 172 -6.95 9.13 5.63
C VAL A 172 -6.73 9.21 4.12
N VAL A 173 -7.53 10.04 3.45
CA VAL A 173 -7.38 10.31 2.01
C VAL A 173 -6.88 11.76 1.87
N ASP A 174 -5.57 11.91 1.79
CA ASP A 174 -4.90 13.19 1.57
C ASP A 174 -3.93 13.05 0.39
N PRO A 175 -4.05 13.89 -0.66
CA PRO A 175 -3.21 13.76 -1.86
C PRO A 175 -1.71 13.83 -1.57
N GLY A 176 -1.30 14.66 -0.62
CA GLY A 176 0.10 14.79 -0.23
C GLY A 176 0.64 13.52 0.43
N LEU A 177 -0.09 12.97 1.39
CA LEU A 177 0.29 11.72 2.05
C LEU A 177 0.26 10.53 1.06
N LEU A 178 -0.71 10.48 0.16
CA LEU A 178 -0.76 9.45 -0.88
C LEU A 178 0.46 9.52 -1.81
N ALA A 179 0.91 10.73 -2.18
CA ALA A 179 2.12 10.92 -2.97
C ALA A 179 3.37 10.46 -2.21
N ILE A 180 3.50 10.81 -0.92
CA ILE A 180 4.61 10.35 -0.07
C ILE A 180 4.60 8.82 0.02
N ASN A 181 3.44 8.22 0.27
CA ASN A 181 3.31 6.77 0.42
C ASN A 181 3.67 6.03 -0.87
N ARG A 182 3.22 6.52 -2.02
CA ARG A 182 3.60 5.96 -3.33
C ARG A 182 5.11 5.99 -3.55
N ASP A 183 5.73 7.14 -3.33
CA ASP A 183 7.16 7.32 -3.52
C ASP A 183 7.94 6.43 -2.52
N TYR A 184 7.46 6.31 -1.28
CA TYR A 184 8.05 5.44 -0.27
C TYR A 184 7.97 3.96 -0.66
N GLY A 185 6.80 3.49 -1.11
CA GLY A 185 6.63 2.12 -1.58
C GLY A 185 7.61 1.78 -2.71
N TRP A 186 7.83 2.72 -3.64
CA TRP A 186 8.79 2.56 -4.71
C TRP A 186 10.24 2.47 -4.19
N MET A 187 10.63 3.35 -3.26
CA MET A 187 11.95 3.33 -2.63
C MET A 187 12.19 2.02 -1.89
N ARG A 188 11.20 1.51 -1.14
CA ARG A 188 11.29 0.23 -0.43
C ARG A 188 11.46 -0.94 -1.39
N ALA A 189 10.66 -0.98 -2.46
CA ALA A 189 10.77 -2.02 -3.48
C ALA A 189 12.14 -2.03 -4.16
N ALA A 190 12.65 -0.85 -4.55
CA ALA A 190 13.97 -0.74 -5.14
C ALA A 190 15.08 -1.17 -4.18
N ALA A 191 15.01 -0.77 -2.90
CA ALA A 191 15.99 -1.17 -1.88
C ALA A 191 16.04 -2.69 -1.72
N VAL A 192 14.90 -3.35 -1.64
CA VAL A 192 14.82 -4.81 -1.48
C VAL A 192 15.31 -5.52 -2.75
N CYS A 193 14.86 -5.09 -3.94
CA CYS A 193 15.22 -5.73 -5.20
C CYS A 193 16.70 -5.57 -5.57
N GLN A 194 17.37 -4.56 -5.03
CA GLN A 194 18.80 -4.29 -5.27
C GLN A 194 19.70 -4.71 -4.11
N ASP A 195 19.16 -5.38 -3.09
CA ASP A 195 19.89 -5.79 -1.88
C ASP A 195 20.65 -4.62 -1.22
N ALA A 196 19.93 -3.48 -1.08
CA ALA A 196 20.48 -2.26 -0.54
C ALA A 196 20.97 -2.44 0.90
N SER A 197 22.03 -1.71 1.28
CA SER A 197 22.56 -1.76 2.63
C SER A 197 21.56 -1.26 3.68
N GLN A 198 21.76 -1.62 4.93
CA GLN A 198 20.92 -1.16 6.04
C GLN A 198 20.93 0.37 6.14
N GLU A 199 22.07 1.01 5.88
CA GLU A 199 22.19 2.47 5.92
C GLU A 199 21.31 3.14 4.86
N VAL A 200 21.19 2.55 3.67
CA VAL A 200 20.26 3.06 2.62
C VAL A 200 18.82 2.89 3.06
N CYS A 201 18.46 1.76 3.65
CA CYS A 201 17.10 1.53 4.17
C CYS A 201 16.73 2.54 5.28
N GLU A 202 17.65 2.80 6.22
CA GLU A 202 17.47 3.78 7.29
C GLU A 202 17.38 5.22 6.74
N ALA A 203 18.15 5.53 5.70
CA ALA A 203 18.07 6.82 5.01
C ALA A 203 16.70 7.02 4.35
N ILE A 204 16.15 6.00 3.69
CA ILE A 204 14.81 6.02 3.10
C ILE A 204 13.74 6.33 4.16
N ASP A 205 13.78 5.64 5.29
CA ASP A 205 12.81 5.84 6.39
C ASP A 205 12.94 7.26 7.00
N THR A 206 14.17 7.77 7.10
CA THR A 206 14.45 9.14 7.55
C THR A 206 13.89 10.19 6.58
N ILE A 207 14.06 9.98 5.28
CA ILE A 207 13.53 10.87 4.22
C ILE A 207 12.00 10.93 4.31
N VAL A 208 11.34 9.79 4.40
CA VAL A 208 9.88 9.71 4.46
C VAL A 208 9.35 10.42 5.71
N THR A 209 9.95 10.17 6.86
CA THR A 209 9.57 10.84 8.12
C THR A 209 9.73 12.35 8.02
N ALA A 210 10.84 12.82 7.45
CA ALA A 210 11.06 14.25 7.26
C ALA A 210 10.09 14.87 6.24
N ARG A 211 9.71 14.14 5.18
CA ARG A 211 8.70 14.59 4.20
C ARG A 211 7.32 14.69 4.82
N MET A 212 6.91 13.74 5.67
CA MET A 212 5.66 13.82 6.42
C MET A 212 5.64 15.06 7.35
N GLN A 213 6.76 15.35 8.01
CA GLN A 213 6.91 16.54 8.81
C GLN A 213 6.80 17.83 7.97
N CYS A 214 7.46 17.89 6.82
CA CYS A 214 7.32 19.00 5.87
C CYS A 214 5.86 19.21 5.47
N TRP A 215 5.17 18.16 5.06
CA TRP A 215 3.76 18.20 4.68
C TRP A 215 2.87 18.76 5.78
N GLN A 216 3.06 18.32 7.02
CA GLN A 216 2.27 18.80 8.16
C GLN A 216 2.52 20.29 8.44
N LEU A 217 3.78 20.72 8.42
CA LEU A 217 4.17 22.11 8.65
C LEU A 217 3.69 23.03 7.52
N GLU A 218 3.72 22.58 6.27
CA GLU A 218 3.17 23.32 5.13
C GLU A 218 1.65 23.49 5.24
N LYS A 219 0.92 22.47 5.67
CA LYS A 219 -0.51 22.59 5.95
C LYS A 219 -0.80 23.60 7.07
N THR A 220 -0.01 23.56 8.14
CA THR A 220 -0.11 24.52 9.26
C THR A 220 0.15 25.95 8.77
N TRP A 221 1.17 26.13 7.94
CA TRP A 221 1.49 27.43 7.33
C TRP A 221 0.35 27.94 6.44
N LEU A 222 -0.19 27.10 5.57
CA LEU A 222 -1.30 27.46 4.68
C LEU A 222 -2.61 27.72 5.44
N ALA A 223 -2.78 27.14 6.63
CA ALA A 223 -3.90 27.43 7.52
C ALA A 223 -3.79 28.81 8.20
N GLY A 224 -2.69 29.55 7.99
CA GLY A 224 -2.47 30.90 8.52
C GLY A 224 -1.59 30.98 9.76
N GLU A 225 -1.06 29.86 10.24
CA GLU A 225 -0.13 29.82 11.37
C GLU A 225 1.31 30.14 10.90
N THR A 226 1.53 31.35 10.43
CA THR A 226 2.80 31.82 9.84
C THR A 226 3.81 32.31 10.87
N THR A 227 4.06 31.51 11.90
CA THR A 227 5.03 31.89 12.94
C THR A 227 6.48 31.67 12.50
N ARG A 228 7.42 32.40 13.09
CA ARG A 228 8.85 32.19 12.85
C ARG A 228 9.29 30.76 13.20
N GLU A 229 8.69 30.18 14.22
CA GLU A 229 8.97 28.81 14.66
C GLU A 229 8.58 27.78 13.59
N VAL A 230 7.35 27.85 13.08
CA VAL A 230 6.85 26.96 12.00
C VAL A 230 7.76 27.07 10.78
N ARG A 231 8.13 28.29 10.39
CA ARG A 231 9.03 28.53 9.26
C ARG A 231 10.40 27.86 9.46
N THR A 232 11.04 28.12 10.62
CA THR A 232 12.37 27.57 10.92
C THR A 232 12.34 26.03 10.98
N THR A 233 11.30 25.46 11.57
CA THR A 233 11.12 24.02 11.64
C THR A 233 10.94 23.41 10.24
N LEU A 234 10.18 24.06 9.37
CA LEU A 234 9.99 23.61 8.00
C LEU A 234 11.29 23.69 7.18
N GLU A 235 12.05 24.79 7.31
CA GLU A 235 13.38 24.93 6.66
C GLU A 235 14.35 23.84 7.14
N ASN A 236 14.34 23.52 8.42
CA ASN A 236 15.14 22.44 9.00
C ASN A 236 14.74 21.05 8.47
N ALA A 237 13.43 20.77 8.39
CA ALA A 237 12.92 19.51 7.86
C ALA A 237 13.28 19.33 6.37
N ARG A 238 13.11 20.38 5.56
CA ARG A 238 13.55 20.37 4.15
C ARG A 238 15.05 20.13 3.99
N SER A 239 15.85 20.81 4.84
CA SER A 239 17.30 20.61 4.85
C SER A 239 17.69 19.20 5.29
N ALA A 240 16.93 18.56 6.19
CA ALA A 240 17.14 17.18 6.59
C ALA A 240 16.89 16.24 5.41
N VAL A 241 15.80 16.40 4.66
CA VAL A 241 15.54 15.64 3.44
C VAL A 241 16.72 15.73 2.48
N ALA A 242 17.14 16.96 2.12
CA ALA A 242 18.24 17.17 1.17
C ALA A 242 19.56 16.53 1.62
N ARG A 243 19.91 16.65 2.91
CA ARG A 243 21.14 16.02 3.44
C ARG A 243 21.09 14.51 3.41
N THR A 244 19.93 13.92 3.70
CA THR A 244 19.80 12.46 3.74
C THR A 244 19.80 11.89 2.31
N VAL A 245 19.16 12.58 1.35
CA VAL A 245 19.23 12.23 -0.07
C VAL A 245 20.69 12.17 -0.55
N ALA A 246 21.49 13.18 -0.19
CA ALA A 246 22.91 13.24 -0.57
C ALA A 246 23.79 12.11 0.05
N GLN A 247 23.24 11.30 0.95
CA GLN A 247 23.91 10.13 1.53
C GLN A 247 23.60 8.83 0.78
N ILE A 248 22.60 8.85 -0.09
CA ILE A 248 22.24 7.67 -0.89
C ILE A 248 23.22 7.57 -2.07
N PRO A 249 23.83 6.41 -2.33
CA PRO A 249 24.76 6.24 -3.44
C PRO A 249 24.11 6.51 -4.80
N ASP A 250 24.84 7.17 -5.70
CA ASP A 250 24.36 7.53 -7.06
C ASP A 250 23.92 6.30 -7.85
N GLU A 251 24.63 5.18 -7.74
CA GLU A 251 24.28 3.90 -8.39
C GLU A 251 22.89 3.40 -8.00
N PHE A 252 22.47 3.65 -6.76
CA PHE A 252 21.12 3.31 -6.30
C PHE A 252 20.06 4.27 -6.89
N LEU A 253 20.42 5.53 -7.02
CA LEU A 253 19.57 6.56 -7.63
C LEU A 253 19.39 6.35 -9.15
N GLU A 254 20.44 5.91 -9.83
CA GLU A 254 20.45 5.70 -11.30
C GLU A 254 19.73 4.42 -11.71
N SER A 255 19.81 3.34 -10.94
CA SER A 255 19.22 2.04 -11.32
C SER A 255 17.69 2.07 -11.34
N GLY A 256 17.08 2.98 -10.62
CA GLY A 256 15.63 3.22 -10.67
C GLY A 256 15.13 3.75 -12.01
N SER A 257 15.98 4.38 -12.81
CA SER A 257 15.62 4.89 -14.13
C SER A 257 15.57 3.81 -15.23
N GLN A 258 16.21 2.65 -14.99
CA GLN A 258 16.27 1.56 -15.98
C GLN A 258 15.06 0.63 -15.94
N LEU A 259 14.24 0.66 -14.88
CA LEU A 259 13.03 -0.15 -14.76
C LEU A 259 11.83 0.40 -15.55
N GLY A 260 11.98 1.54 -16.22
CA GLY A 260 10.90 2.24 -16.93
C GLY A 260 10.90 2.08 -18.45
N ASP A 261 11.78 1.26 -19.03
CA ASP A 261 11.94 1.14 -20.50
C ASP A 261 11.11 -0.03 -21.08
N SER A 262 9.95 -0.35 -20.50
CA SER A 262 8.96 -1.17 -21.17
C SER A 262 7.96 -0.25 -21.88
N ASP A 263 7.76 -0.48 -23.18
CA ASP A 263 6.82 0.21 -24.09
C ASP A 263 5.33 0.16 -23.65
N ASP A 264 5.05 -0.07 -22.38
CA ASP A 264 3.70 -0.08 -21.81
C ASP A 264 3.34 1.32 -21.34
N ASP A 265 2.39 1.95 -22.00
CA ASP A 265 1.77 3.26 -21.75
C ASP A 265 1.21 3.47 -20.31
N PHE A 266 1.37 2.50 -19.42
CA PHE A 266 0.91 2.55 -18.01
C PHE A 266 2.00 2.97 -17.01
N VAL A 267 3.25 2.90 -17.39
CA VAL A 267 4.36 3.51 -16.64
C VAL A 267 4.53 4.90 -17.22
N THR A 268 4.12 5.92 -16.47
CA THR A 268 4.37 7.30 -16.87
C THR A 268 5.83 7.42 -17.29
N SER A 269 6.04 7.70 -18.55
CA SER A 269 7.32 7.79 -19.27
C SER A 269 8.20 8.95 -18.81
N ASP A 270 8.05 9.38 -17.58
CA ASP A 270 8.89 10.39 -16.96
C ASP A 270 9.70 9.74 -15.83
N PRO A 271 10.93 9.29 -16.14
CA PRO A 271 11.85 8.82 -15.11
C PRO A 271 12.31 10.03 -14.32
N HIS A 272 11.44 10.52 -13.43
CA HIS A 272 11.91 11.42 -12.41
C HIS A 272 13.03 10.70 -11.67
N SER A 273 14.24 11.23 -11.74
CA SER A 273 15.35 10.71 -10.97
C SER A 273 14.94 10.58 -9.50
N TRP A 274 15.50 9.65 -8.78
CA TRP A 274 15.27 9.52 -7.35
C TRP A 274 15.44 10.85 -6.62
N SER A 275 16.46 11.65 -7.00
CA SER A 275 16.70 12.99 -6.48
C SER A 275 15.50 13.91 -6.69
N GLU A 276 14.90 13.95 -7.88
CA GLU A 276 13.71 14.79 -8.13
C GLU A 276 12.49 14.35 -7.32
N ARG A 277 12.30 13.06 -7.14
CA ARG A 277 11.21 12.54 -6.26
C ARG A 277 11.44 12.89 -4.80
N MET A 278 12.68 12.86 -4.35
CA MET A 278 13.08 13.17 -2.98
C MET A 278 13.18 14.67 -2.70
N GLU A 279 13.47 15.48 -3.71
CA GLU A 279 13.49 16.95 -3.62
C GLU A 279 12.09 17.57 -3.56
N ARG A 280 11.02 16.81 -3.83
CA ARG A 280 9.66 17.30 -3.64
C ARG A 280 9.39 17.54 -2.17
N HIS A 281 9.58 18.79 -1.76
CA HIS A 281 9.39 19.22 -0.37
C HIS A 281 7.93 19.49 -0.03
N SER A 282 7.11 19.74 -1.04
CA SER A 282 5.69 20.02 -0.89
C SER A 282 4.88 19.07 -1.74
N HIS A 283 3.81 18.52 -1.16
CA HIS A 283 2.79 17.73 -1.84
C HIS A 283 1.52 18.54 -2.07
N LEU A 284 1.59 19.82 -1.81
CA LEU A 284 0.52 20.77 -2.07
C LEU A 284 0.61 21.19 -3.55
N GLU A 285 -0.54 21.38 -4.19
CA GLU A 285 -0.63 21.84 -5.59
C GLU A 285 0.04 23.20 -5.80
N HIS A 286 0.18 23.99 -4.72
CA HIS A 286 0.82 25.30 -4.74
C HIS A 286 1.87 25.37 -3.62
N PRO A 287 3.18 25.38 -3.97
CA PRO A 287 4.23 25.63 -2.99
C PRO A 287 4.05 27.00 -2.36
N VAL A 288 4.28 27.11 -1.06
CA VAL A 288 4.19 28.39 -0.35
C VAL A 288 5.26 29.33 -0.89
N PRO A 289 4.92 30.43 -1.59
CA PRO A 289 5.90 31.24 -2.33
C PRO A 289 6.98 31.86 -1.41
N GLU A 290 6.64 32.15 -0.16
CA GLU A 290 7.52 32.77 0.82
C GLU A 290 8.60 31.82 1.37
N LEU A 291 8.46 30.52 1.11
CA LEU A 291 9.41 29.49 1.52
C LEU A 291 10.35 29.06 0.38
N GLN A 292 10.19 29.67 -0.79
CA GLN A 292 11.20 29.55 -1.85
C GLN A 292 12.51 30.15 -1.34
N THR A 293 13.61 29.42 -1.55
CA THR A 293 14.97 29.76 -1.14
C THR A 293 15.26 31.27 -1.26
N PRO A 294 15.90 31.91 -0.26
CA PRO A 294 16.36 33.27 -0.42
C PRO A 294 17.22 33.34 -1.68
N ARG A 295 16.88 34.23 -2.60
CA ARG A 295 17.82 34.61 -3.65
C ARG A 295 19.08 35.09 -2.95
N MET A 296 20.22 34.40 -3.14
CA MET A 296 21.53 34.92 -2.79
C MET A 296 21.80 36.19 -3.60
#